data_9e479d33497ae3fcb2ff700e2f8ce30d
#
_entry.id   9e479d33497ae3fcb2ff700e2f8ce30d
#
_cell.length_a   1.000
_cell.length_b   1.000
_cell.length_c   1.000
_cell.angle_alpha   90.00
_cell.angle_beta   90.00
_cell.angle_gamma   90.00
#
_symmetry.space_group_name_H-M   'P 1'
#
loop_
_entity.id
_entity.type
_entity.pdbx_description
1 polymer ?
#
loop_
_entity_poly.entity_id
_entity_poly.type
_entity_poly.pdbx_seq_one_letter_code
_entity_poly.pdbx_strand_id
1 'polypeptide(L)'
;MNFIKVGSACPVTKVADVDFNLKEIKKCVEKAIEDQVKILVFPELSITSYSCADLFFQQKLLHKSETAIENLCVFSEGRDILFAVGAPFEYDDVLYNAAYLIFNGKVLGIVPKSYLPNASEFYEKRWFSSGLNITSRIVKLPFQDNINFGTNLIFRSGDVSIGVEICEDLWVTIPPSSFLSLAGCNIICNLSSSNELVSKADYRRDLIKNQSARCMSSYIYSSSGVFESTTDVLFSGHLLISENGGILSENQRFNRDNEIITAIIDVDKLKAERLKNISFRDNKVLIPFDMNTIHFQFNNIAINNFDKYIDKHPFVPSNPLERDKRSKEIFNIQTSALAKRFEHTGLKKAVIGISGGLDSTLALLVVVKTFDMLKMPRENIVTITMPGFGTTDRTYNNALDLCKYLGTDLREINIVPACLQHFKDIGHPVEQHDVTYENVQARERTQILMDLANKEGGLLIGTGDLSELALGWCTYNGDHMSMYSVNCSIPKTLVRYLVDYVADHESTPEISKILIDILDTPVSPELLPKDKDGNITQKTEDIVGPYELHDFFLYHLMKHGASKERIEFLAKVAFKGTYDDEVISKWLNKFMARFFTQQFKRSALPDGPKVGSISLSPRGDLRMPSDASYNGFL
;
A
#
# COMPACT_ATOMS: atom_id res chain seq x y z
N MET A 1 6.41 17.14 2.83
CA MET A 1 5.44 16.02 2.71
C MET A 1 4.31 16.49 1.82
N ASN A 2 4.11 15.81 0.70
CA ASN A 2 3.14 16.23 -0.30
C ASN A 2 1.83 15.45 -0.14
N PHE A 3 1.03 15.84 0.85
CA PHE A 3 -0.34 15.40 1.01
C PHE A 3 -1.30 16.49 0.52
N ILE A 4 -2.40 16.09 -0.12
CA ILE A 4 -3.43 17.02 -0.57
C ILE A 4 -4.81 16.44 -0.29
N LYS A 5 -5.70 17.25 0.30
CA LYS A 5 -7.09 16.85 0.53
C LYS A 5 -7.92 17.16 -0.70
N VAL A 6 -8.63 16.14 -1.20
CA VAL A 6 -9.48 16.23 -2.39
C VAL A 6 -10.91 15.86 -2.05
N GLY A 7 -11.85 16.30 -2.86
CA GLY A 7 -13.27 16.01 -2.70
C GLY A 7 -13.96 15.66 -4.01
N SER A 8 -15.00 14.86 -3.90
CA SER A 8 -15.97 14.58 -4.95
C SER A 8 -17.35 14.98 -4.44
N ALA A 9 -18.09 15.77 -5.20
CA ALA A 9 -19.37 16.33 -4.80
C ALA A 9 -20.50 15.94 -5.74
N CYS A 10 -21.68 15.70 -5.20
CA CYS A 10 -22.94 15.57 -5.94
C CYS A 10 -23.95 16.59 -5.38
N PRO A 11 -24.15 17.74 -6.04
CA PRO A 11 -25.13 18.74 -5.62
C PRO A 11 -26.55 18.28 -5.94
N VAL A 12 -27.51 18.78 -5.18
CA VAL A 12 -28.93 18.77 -5.59
C VAL A 12 -29.06 19.66 -6.82
N THR A 13 -29.68 19.14 -7.86
CA THR A 13 -29.88 19.89 -9.12
C THR A 13 -31.35 19.97 -9.51
N LYS A 14 -31.66 20.91 -10.40
CA LYS A 14 -32.92 20.99 -11.14
C LYS A 14 -32.60 21.11 -12.62
N VAL A 15 -33.23 20.25 -13.42
CA VAL A 15 -32.99 20.21 -14.86
C VAL A 15 -33.29 21.58 -15.49
N ALA A 16 -32.28 22.14 -16.19
CA ALA A 16 -32.30 23.44 -16.85
C ALA A 16 -32.47 24.68 -15.93
N ASP A 17 -32.46 24.49 -14.59
CA ASP A 17 -32.51 25.61 -13.64
C ASP A 17 -31.10 26.01 -13.19
N VAL A 18 -30.40 26.73 -14.05
CA VAL A 18 -29.00 27.14 -13.86
C VAL A 18 -28.80 27.95 -12.57
N ASP A 19 -29.73 28.82 -12.24
CA ASP A 19 -29.63 29.72 -11.06
C ASP A 19 -29.72 28.89 -9.76
N PHE A 20 -30.60 27.88 -9.73
CA PHE A 20 -30.69 26.94 -8.60
C PHE A 20 -29.42 26.11 -8.51
N ASN A 21 -28.97 25.50 -9.59
CA ASN A 21 -27.79 24.62 -9.61
C ASN A 21 -26.52 25.39 -9.19
N LEU A 22 -26.34 26.59 -9.66
CA LEU A 22 -25.25 27.48 -9.24
C LEU A 22 -25.23 27.71 -7.74
N LYS A 23 -26.41 27.95 -7.12
CA LYS A 23 -26.52 28.14 -5.68
C LYS A 23 -26.09 26.89 -4.90
N GLU A 24 -26.53 25.72 -5.33
CA GLU A 24 -26.18 24.45 -4.67
C GLU A 24 -24.69 24.09 -4.86
N ILE A 25 -24.12 24.33 -6.04
CA ILE A 25 -22.68 24.19 -6.30
C ILE A 25 -21.87 25.08 -5.34
N LYS A 26 -22.26 26.36 -5.18
CA LYS A 26 -21.58 27.29 -4.25
C LYS A 26 -21.60 26.77 -2.81
N LYS A 27 -22.72 26.21 -2.34
CA LYS A 27 -22.81 25.58 -1.00
C LYS A 27 -21.83 24.41 -0.85
N CYS A 28 -21.71 23.56 -1.87
CA CYS A 28 -20.74 22.47 -1.86
C CYS A 28 -19.30 22.99 -1.81
N VAL A 29 -18.97 24.04 -2.56
CA VAL A 29 -17.63 24.64 -2.51
C VAL A 29 -17.35 25.25 -1.14
N GLU A 30 -18.30 25.97 -0.53
CA GLU A 30 -18.16 26.52 0.83
C GLU A 30 -17.89 25.41 1.85
N LYS A 31 -18.66 24.33 1.82
CA LYS A 31 -18.46 23.18 2.69
C LYS A 31 -17.09 22.51 2.47
N ALA A 32 -16.65 22.36 1.22
CA ALA A 32 -15.35 21.82 0.88
C ALA A 32 -14.19 22.69 1.41
N ILE A 33 -14.35 24.01 1.41
CA ILE A 33 -13.37 24.96 1.99
C ILE A 33 -13.28 24.76 3.52
N GLU A 34 -14.42 24.66 4.20
CA GLU A 34 -14.47 24.38 5.65
C GLU A 34 -13.70 23.07 5.97
N ASP A 35 -13.86 22.05 5.12
CA ASP A 35 -13.21 20.77 5.24
C ASP A 35 -11.76 20.74 4.70
N GLN A 36 -11.19 21.89 4.34
CA GLN A 36 -9.83 22.08 3.81
C GLN A 36 -9.53 21.33 2.50
N VAL A 37 -10.55 21.08 1.69
CA VAL A 37 -10.40 20.50 0.35
C VAL A 37 -9.69 21.47 -0.57
N LYS A 38 -8.76 20.98 -1.38
CA LYS A 38 -8.00 21.78 -2.36
C LYS A 38 -8.44 21.53 -3.80
N ILE A 39 -8.96 20.33 -4.08
CA ILE A 39 -9.48 19.97 -5.40
C ILE A 39 -10.86 19.37 -5.20
N LEU A 40 -11.88 19.96 -5.79
CA LEU A 40 -13.27 19.51 -5.73
C LEU A 40 -13.78 19.21 -7.13
N VAL A 41 -14.37 18.03 -7.32
CA VAL A 41 -14.90 17.59 -8.61
C VAL A 41 -16.42 17.50 -8.52
N PHE A 42 -17.11 18.12 -9.47
CA PHE A 42 -18.55 18.06 -9.65
C PHE A 42 -18.93 17.11 -10.79
N PRO A 43 -20.21 16.72 -10.92
CA PRO A 43 -20.68 15.91 -12.03
C PRO A 43 -20.60 16.60 -13.38
N GLU A 44 -20.64 15.82 -14.43
CA GLU A 44 -20.78 16.23 -15.82
C GLU A 44 -22.02 17.11 -16.00
N LEU A 45 -21.89 18.23 -16.73
CA LEU A 45 -22.96 19.19 -17.01
C LEU A 45 -23.73 19.68 -15.76
N SER A 46 -23.08 19.70 -14.60
CA SER A 46 -23.71 20.03 -13.30
C SER A 46 -24.32 21.43 -13.25
N ILE A 47 -23.89 22.36 -14.10
CA ILE A 47 -24.45 23.71 -14.21
C ILE A 47 -25.87 23.67 -14.77
N THR A 48 -26.13 22.86 -15.79
CA THR A 48 -27.44 22.76 -16.45
C THR A 48 -28.26 21.59 -15.98
N SER A 49 -27.69 20.58 -15.36
CA SER A 49 -28.02 19.18 -15.33
C SER A 49 -27.71 18.49 -16.66
N TYR A 50 -27.42 17.17 -16.58
CA TYR A 50 -27.09 16.36 -17.75
C TYR A 50 -28.29 16.11 -18.65
N SER A 51 -29.45 15.91 -18.07
CA SER A 51 -30.67 15.45 -18.75
C SER A 51 -31.52 16.56 -19.40
N CYS A 52 -30.88 17.65 -19.88
CA CYS A 52 -31.55 18.78 -20.56
C CYS A 52 -32.04 18.44 -21.96
N ALA A 53 -31.60 17.39 -22.60
CA ALA A 53 -32.00 16.97 -23.94
C ALA A 53 -31.90 18.11 -24.97
N ASP A 54 -32.90 18.29 -25.84
CA ASP A 54 -32.90 19.35 -26.89
C ASP A 54 -32.91 20.77 -26.33
N LEU A 55 -33.04 20.95 -25.00
CA LEU A 55 -32.88 22.28 -24.40
C LEU A 55 -31.43 22.80 -24.55
N PHE A 56 -30.46 21.93 -24.79
CA PHE A 56 -29.10 22.37 -25.12
C PHE A 56 -29.00 23.23 -26.39
N PHE A 57 -29.99 23.20 -27.28
CA PHE A 57 -30.07 24.10 -28.43
C PHE A 57 -30.69 25.46 -28.11
N GLN A 58 -31.12 25.70 -26.86
CA GLN A 58 -31.71 26.96 -26.48
C GLN A 58 -30.64 27.99 -26.06
N GLN A 59 -30.48 29.02 -26.83
CA GLN A 59 -29.50 30.10 -26.59
C GLN A 59 -29.58 30.68 -25.17
N LYS A 60 -30.80 30.75 -24.59
CA LYS A 60 -30.98 31.25 -23.23
C LYS A 60 -30.34 30.32 -22.19
N LEU A 61 -30.39 28.99 -22.39
CA LEU A 61 -29.75 28.03 -21.49
C LEU A 61 -28.22 28.16 -21.56
N LEU A 62 -27.67 28.25 -22.76
CA LEU A 62 -26.25 28.42 -23.01
C LEU A 62 -25.72 29.71 -22.40
N HIS A 63 -26.36 30.82 -22.66
CA HIS A 63 -25.98 32.13 -22.12
C HIS A 63 -26.07 32.16 -20.57
N LYS A 64 -27.12 31.58 -19.98
CA LYS A 64 -27.19 31.44 -18.51
C LYS A 64 -26.08 30.57 -17.95
N SER A 65 -25.72 29.49 -18.63
CA SER A 65 -24.63 28.62 -18.25
C SER A 65 -23.29 29.37 -18.22
N GLU A 66 -23.02 30.15 -19.25
CA GLU A 66 -21.82 31.02 -19.34
C GLU A 66 -21.78 32.05 -18.20
N THR A 67 -22.92 32.75 -17.95
CA THR A 67 -23.06 33.67 -16.82
C THR A 67 -22.83 32.97 -15.47
N ALA A 68 -23.25 31.72 -15.32
CA ALA A 68 -22.99 30.94 -14.10
C ALA A 68 -21.50 30.63 -13.90
N ILE A 69 -20.76 30.34 -14.97
CA ILE A 69 -19.30 30.16 -14.92
C ILE A 69 -18.62 31.47 -14.49
N GLU A 70 -19.01 32.62 -15.05
CA GLU A 70 -18.53 33.94 -14.60
C GLU A 70 -18.77 34.15 -13.10
N ASN A 71 -19.98 33.87 -12.63
CA ASN A 71 -20.34 33.97 -11.22
C ASN A 71 -19.54 33.03 -10.33
N LEU A 72 -19.14 31.86 -10.81
CA LEU A 72 -18.25 30.93 -10.09
C LEU A 72 -16.81 31.45 -10.06
N CYS A 73 -16.33 32.09 -11.13
CA CYS A 73 -15.02 32.74 -11.12
C CYS A 73 -14.99 33.85 -10.07
N VAL A 74 -15.91 34.78 -10.07
CA VAL A 74 -16.01 35.84 -9.06
C VAL A 74 -16.12 35.27 -7.65
N PHE A 75 -16.95 34.23 -7.47
CA PHE A 75 -17.08 33.53 -6.18
C PHE A 75 -15.77 32.88 -5.73
N SER A 76 -14.93 32.41 -6.65
CA SER A 76 -13.66 31.75 -6.33
C SER A 76 -12.52 32.70 -5.94
N GLU A 77 -12.68 34.02 -6.12
CA GLU A 77 -11.64 34.99 -5.78
C GLU A 77 -11.21 34.92 -4.33
N GLY A 78 -9.90 34.86 -4.10
CA GLY A 78 -9.31 34.74 -2.77
C GLY A 78 -9.51 33.40 -2.08
N ARG A 79 -10.21 32.44 -2.69
CA ARG A 79 -10.43 31.10 -2.17
C ARG A 79 -9.40 30.14 -2.72
N ASP A 80 -8.70 29.45 -1.82
CA ASP A 80 -7.59 28.55 -2.16
C ASP A 80 -8.09 27.11 -2.44
N ILE A 81 -9.04 27.00 -3.37
CA ILE A 81 -9.61 25.74 -3.83
C ILE A 81 -9.76 25.76 -5.36
N LEU A 82 -9.30 24.69 -6.02
CA LEU A 82 -9.60 24.44 -7.43
C LEU A 82 -10.82 23.55 -7.50
N PHE A 83 -11.80 23.90 -8.33
CA PHE A 83 -12.93 23.02 -8.58
C PHE A 83 -13.21 22.87 -10.08
N ALA A 84 -13.60 21.64 -10.45
CA ALA A 84 -13.97 21.27 -11.80
C ALA A 84 -15.49 21.12 -11.89
N VAL A 85 -16.13 21.91 -12.76
CA VAL A 85 -17.59 21.88 -13.01
C VAL A 85 -17.90 21.58 -14.46
N GLY A 86 -18.94 20.80 -14.72
CA GLY A 86 -19.41 20.49 -16.07
C GLY A 86 -20.41 21.51 -16.58
N ALA A 87 -20.20 22.00 -17.81
CA ALA A 87 -21.13 22.90 -18.50
C ALA A 87 -21.02 22.73 -20.02
N PRO A 88 -22.08 23.06 -20.82
CA PRO A 88 -21.95 23.16 -22.27
C PRO A 88 -21.02 24.32 -22.64
N PHE A 89 -20.20 24.13 -23.67
CA PHE A 89 -19.32 25.13 -24.22
C PHE A 89 -19.50 25.24 -25.75
N GLU A 90 -19.85 26.42 -26.22
CA GLU A 90 -19.95 26.72 -27.66
C GLU A 90 -18.63 27.30 -28.16
N TYR A 91 -18.10 26.73 -29.21
CA TYR A 91 -16.89 27.19 -29.88
C TYR A 91 -16.99 26.91 -31.38
N ASP A 92 -16.83 27.95 -32.20
CA ASP A 92 -16.84 27.86 -33.67
C ASP A 92 -18.13 27.21 -34.21
N ASP A 93 -19.28 27.69 -33.73
CA ASP A 93 -20.63 27.18 -34.03
C ASP A 93 -20.85 25.68 -33.67
N VAL A 94 -20.02 25.15 -32.79
CA VAL A 94 -20.07 23.76 -32.32
C VAL A 94 -20.24 23.72 -30.83
N LEU A 95 -21.13 22.85 -30.34
CA LEU A 95 -21.36 22.66 -28.91
C LEU A 95 -20.57 21.48 -28.37
N TYR A 96 -19.89 21.69 -27.26
CA TYR A 96 -19.10 20.69 -26.53
C TYR A 96 -19.65 20.46 -25.10
N ASN A 97 -19.68 19.22 -24.67
CA ASN A 97 -19.80 18.88 -23.28
C ASN A 97 -18.40 19.07 -22.65
N ALA A 98 -18.26 19.99 -21.71
CA ALA A 98 -16.95 20.42 -21.25
C ALA A 98 -16.84 20.54 -19.72
N ALA A 99 -15.64 20.33 -19.22
CA ALA A 99 -15.24 20.60 -17.84
C ALA A 99 -14.47 21.92 -17.76
N TYR A 100 -14.91 22.80 -16.88
CA TYR A 100 -14.23 24.06 -16.56
C TYR A 100 -13.47 23.92 -15.25
N LEU A 101 -12.17 24.21 -15.28
CA LEU A 101 -11.35 24.25 -14.07
C LEU A 101 -11.23 25.69 -13.60
N ILE A 102 -11.80 25.95 -12.42
CA ILE A 102 -11.91 27.30 -11.87
C ILE A 102 -11.02 27.40 -10.62
N PHE A 103 -10.20 28.44 -10.56
CA PHE A 103 -9.33 28.73 -9.44
C PHE A 103 -9.09 30.24 -9.33
N ASN A 104 -9.29 30.78 -8.13
CA ASN A 104 -8.93 32.15 -7.74
C ASN A 104 -9.32 33.22 -8.80
N GLY A 105 -10.60 33.29 -9.13
CA GLY A 105 -11.19 34.28 -10.02
C GLY A 105 -11.09 33.97 -11.51
N LYS A 106 -10.52 32.81 -11.91
CA LYS A 106 -10.25 32.52 -13.32
C LYS A 106 -10.64 31.10 -13.73
N VAL A 107 -11.04 30.96 -14.98
CA VAL A 107 -11.01 29.67 -15.68
C VAL A 107 -9.56 29.37 -16.08
N LEU A 108 -8.94 28.36 -15.49
CA LEU A 108 -7.59 27.93 -15.87
C LEU A 108 -7.57 27.25 -17.23
N GLY A 109 -8.64 26.51 -17.57
CA GLY A 109 -8.77 25.83 -18.83
C GLY A 109 -10.12 25.13 -18.96
N ILE A 110 -10.46 24.77 -20.19
CA ILE A 110 -11.70 24.09 -20.58
C ILE A 110 -11.32 22.78 -21.25
N VAL A 111 -11.82 21.65 -20.74
CA VAL A 111 -11.54 20.31 -21.27
C VAL A 111 -12.81 19.75 -21.89
N PRO A 112 -12.87 19.53 -23.22
CA PRO A 112 -14.03 18.92 -23.87
C PRO A 112 -14.03 17.41 -23.68
N LYS A 113 -15.21 16.80 -23.63
CA LYS A 113 -15.38 15.33 -23.62
C LYS A 113 -14.85 14.73 -24.92
N SER A 114 -13.97 13.73 -24.80
CA SER A 114 -13.34 13.07 -25.95
C SER A 114 -14.29 12.10 -26.64
N TYR A 115 -14.95 11.24 -25.87
CA TYR A 115 -15.83 10.19 -26.37
C TYR A 115 -17.27 10.44 -25.93
N LEU A 116 -18.17 10.46 -26.91
CA LEU A 116 -19.59 10.71 -26.68
C LEU A 116 -20.36 9.39 -26.76
N PRO A 117 -21.01 8.94 -25.67
CA PRO A 117 -21.86 7.75 -25.72
C PRO A 117 -23.03 7.99 -26.69
N ASN A 118 -23.24 7.04 -27.61
CA ASN A 118 -24.27 7.13 -28.63
C ASN A 118 -24.87 5.75 -28.94
N ALA A 119 -25.17 5.00 -27.91
CA ALA A 119 -25.78 3.67 -27.97
C ALA A 119 -26.79 3.51 -26.83
N SER A 120 -27.82 2.67 -27.04
CA SER A 120 -28.90 2.40 -26.08
C SER A 120 -29.61 3.70 -25.66
N GLU A 121 -29.63 3.99 -24.37
CA GLU A 121 -30.24 5.17 -23.77
C GLU A 121 -29.45 6.48 -23.97
N PHE A 122 -28.23 6.41 -24.49
CA PHE A 122 -27.37 7.57 -24.72
C PHE A 122 -27.33 7.96 -26.18
N TYR A 123 -27.47 9.27 -26.45
CA TYR A 123 -27.43 9.86 -27.78
C TYR A 123 -26.81 11.27 -27.77
N GLU A 124 -25.67 11.41 -27.05
CA GLU A 124 -25.00 12.71 -26.88
C GLU A 124 -24.52 13.36 -28.19
N LYS A 125 -24.24 12.56 -29.23
CA LYS A 125 -23.90 13.08 -30.56
C LYS A 125 -24.98 13.88 -31.22
N ARG A 126 -26.21 13.85 -30.69
CA ARG A 126 -27.30 14.72 -31.13
C ARG A 126 -27.02 16.18 -30.77
N TRP A 127 -26.39 16.43 -29.64
CA TRP A 127 -26.19 17.78 -29.10
C TRP A 127 -24.74 18.22 -29.13
N PHE A 128 -23.79 17.32 -28.86
CA PHE A 128 -22.40 17.63 -28.65
C PHE A 128 -21.49 17.01 -29.71
N SER A 129 -20.38 17.69 -29.95
CA SER A 129 -19.27 17.20 -30.77
C SER A 129 -18.15 16.66 -29.92
N SER A 130 -17.43 15.68 -30.49
CA SER A 130 -16.27 15.07 -29.83
C SER A 130 -15.11 16.06 -29.71
N GLY A 131 -14.52 16.13 -28.53
CA GLY A 131 -13.29 16.88 -28.28
C GLY A 131 -12.00 16.14 -28.68
N LEU A 132 -12.07 14.90 -29.18
CA LEU A 132 -10.92 14.03 -29.37
C LEU A 132 -9.77 14.67 -30.16
N ASN A 133 -10.10 15.48 -31.17
CA ASN A 133 -9.12 16.18 -32.03
C ASN A 133 -8.85 17.62 -31.60
N ILE A 134 -9.40 18.06 -30.46
CA ILE A 134 -9.17 19.40 -29.95
C ILE A 134 -7.96 19.39 -29.02
N THR A 135 -6.86 19.91 -29.53
CA THR A 135 -5.61 20.05 -28.77
C THR A 135 -5.17 21.51 -28.75
N SER A 136 -4.94 22.02 -27.53
CA SER A 136 -4.29 23.32 -27.27
C SER A 136 -4.82 24.49 -28.12
N ARG A 137 -6.12 24.76 -28.07
CA ARG A 137 -6.72 25.98 -28.61
C ARG A 137 -6.71 27.08 -27.55
N ILE A 138 -6.62 28.34 -28.00
CA ILE A 138 -6.86 29.51 -27.15
C ILE A 138 -8.22 30.05 -27.51
N VAL A 139 -9.08 30.16 -26.50
CA VAL A 139 -10.45 30.64 -26.65
C VAL A 139 -10.70 31.84 -25.74
N LYS A 140 -11.84 32.47 -25.93
CA LYS A 140 -12.30 33.64 -25.19
C LYS A 140 -13.70 33.37 -24.64
N LEU A 141 -13.93 33.73 -23.38
CA LEU A 141 -15.26 33.91 -22.80
C LEU A 141 -15.56 35.44 -22.69
N PRO A 142 -16.81 35.88 -22.60
CA PRO A 142 -17.15 37.31 -22.49
C PRO A 142 -16.42 38.04 -21.36
N PHE A 143 -16.07 37.33 -20.29
CA PHE A 143 -15.44 37.87 -19.08
C PHE A 143 -13.94 37.55 -18.96
N GLN A 144 -13.38 36.70 -19.84
CA GLN A 144 -11.97 36.28 -19.76
C GLN A 144 -11.40 35.94 -21.14
N ASP A 145 -10.25 36.53 -21.47
CA ASP A 145 -9.45 36.20 -22.66
C ASP A 145 -8.40 35.12 -22.39
N ASN A 146 -7.84 34.55 -23.45
CA ASN A 146 -6.67 33.62 -23.41
C ASN A 146 -6.86 32.37 -22.54
N ILE A 147 -7.97 31.69 -22.71
CA ILE A 147 -8.26 30.45 -22.00
C ILE A 147 -7.80 29.26 -22.85
N ASN A 148 -7.09 28.30 -22.23
CA ASN A 148 -6.71 27.07 -22.90
C ASN A 148 -7.93 26.15 -23.05
N PHE A 149 -8.15 25.62 -24.26
CA PHE A 149 -9.22 24.69 -24.59
C PHE A 149 -8.63 23.45 -25.28
N GLY A 150 -8.86 22.28 -24.75
CA GLY A 150 -8.36 21.03 -25.35
C GLY A 150 -8.36 19.84 -24.39
N THR A 151 -8.19 18.64 -24.98
CA THR A 151 -8.10 17.37 -24.23
C THR A 151 -6.71 17.07 -23.68
N ASN A 152 -5.69 17.82 -24.10
CA ASN A 152 -4.29 17.65 -23.74
C ASN A 152 -3.81 18.59 -22.62
N LEU A 153 -4.72 19.10 -21.79
CA LEU A 153 -4.40 20.05 -20.73
C LEU A 153 -3.98 19.35 -19.44
N ILE A 154 -2.90 19.84 -18.84
CA ILE A 154 -2.40 19.44 -17.53
C ILE A 154 -2.38 20.68 -16.62
N PHE A 155 -2.96 20.57 -15.42
CA PHE A 155 -2.99 21.67 -14.46
C PHE A 155 -2.02 21.35 -13.31
N ARG A 156 -1.01 22.22 -13.09
CA ARG A 156 0.07 21.92 -12.16
C ARG A 156 0.26 22.99 -11.09
N SER A 157 0.31 22.52 -9.83
CA SER A 157 0.72 23.32 -8.67
C SER A 157 1.77 22.54 -7.87
N GLY A 158 3.04 22.94 -8.00
CA GLY A 158 4.16 22.23 -7.40
C GLY A 158 4.23 20.76 -7.88
N ASP A 159 4.18 19.84 -6.94
CA ASP A 159 4.20 18.40 -7.22
C ASP A 159 2.80 17.81 -7.59
N VAL A 160 1.74 18.57 -7.37
CA VAL A 160 0.38 18.19 -7.75
C VAL A 160 0.17 18.46 -9.23
N SER A 161 -0.24 17.43 -9.98
CA SER A 161 -0.49 17.52 -11.42
C SER A 161 -1.82 16.83 -11.74
N ILE A 162 -2.75 17.61 -12.30
CA ILE A 162 -4.16 17.25 -12.46
C ILE A 162 -4.46 17.06 -13.94
N GLY A 163 -5.10 15.95 -14.29
CA GLY A 163 -5.72 15.70 -15.58
C GLY A 163 -7.22 15.52 -15.44
N VAL A 164 -7.96 15.80 -16.50
CA VAL A 164 -9.43 15.74 -16.53
C VAL A 164 -9.90 14.89 -17.69
N GLU A 165 -10.90 14.06 -17.42
CA GLU A 165 -11.67 13.33 -18.42
C GLU A 165 -13.15 13.31 -18.03
N ILE A 166 -14.05 13.02 -18.96
CA ILE A 166 -15.49 13.14 -18.74
C ILE A 166 -16.19 11.82 -19.06
N CYS A 167 -16.80 11.22 -18.05
CA CYS A 167 -17.73 10.10 -18.10
C CYS A 167 -17.30 8.96 -19.04
N GLU A 168 -17.81 8.89 -20.27
CA GLU A 168 -17.53 7.85 -21.28
C GLU A 168 -16.02 7.70 -21.56
N ASP A 169 -15.26 8.76 -21.36
CA ASP A 169 -13.81 8.73 -21.53
C ASP A 169 -13.13 7.62 -20.68
N LEU A 170 -13.70 7.28 -19.52
CA LEU A 170 -13.21 6.16 -18.68
C LEU A 170 -13.56 4.78 -19.26
N TRP A 171 -14.66 4.66 -20.01
CA TRP A 171 -15.21 3.37 -20.44
C TRP A 171 -14.58 2.83 -21.71
N VAL A 172 -13.83 3.66 -22.44
CA VAL A 172 -13.14 3.28 -23.68
C VAL A 172 -11.91 2.41 -23.39
N THR A 173 -11.45 1.71 -24.41
CA THR A 173 -10.28 0.80 -24.30
C THR A 173 -9.02 1.51 -23.84
N ILE A 174 -8.77 2.74 -24.28
CA ILE A 174 -7.63 3.57 -23.87
C ILE A 174 -8.17 4.93 -23.41
N PRO A 175 -8.48 5.08 -22.13
CA PRO A 175 -8.96 6.34 -21.55
C PRO A 175 -7.94 7.47 -21.69
N PRO A 176 -8.38 8.73 -21.87
CA PRO A 176 -7.50 9.90 -21.85
C PRO A 176 -6.61 9.97 -20.62
N SER A 177 -7.11 9.56 -19.46
CA SER A 177 -6.34 9.46 -18.21
C SER A 177 -5.08 8.61 -18.33
N SER A 178 -5.02 7.64 -19.24
CA SER A 178 -3.82 6.86 -19.51
C SER A 178 -2.68 7.75 -20.03
N PHE A 179 -2.97 8.58 -21.03
CA PHE A 179 -1.99 9.51 -21.59
C PHE A 179 -1.65 10.65 -20.64
N LEU A 180 -2.67 11.21 -19.96
CA LEU A 180 -2.47 12.25 -18.95
C LEU A 180 -1.56 11.78 -17.81
N SER A 181 -1.74 10.54 -17.35
CA SER A 181 -0.88 9.95 -16.31
C SER A 181 0.55 9.69 -16.78
N LEU A 182 0.74 9.17 -18.00
CA LEU A 182 2.04 9.02 -18.63
C LEU A 182 2.76 10.36 -18.80
N ALA A 183 2.01 11.43 -19.05
CA ALA A 183 2.52 12.80 -19.13
C ALA A 183 2.80 13.44 -17.76
N GLY A 184 2.45 12.77 -16.67
CA GLY A 184 2.81 13.17 -15.32
C GLY A 184 1.66 13.50 -14.37
N CYS A 185 0.41 13.48 -14.82
CA CYS A 185 -0.73 13.71 -13.92
C CYS A 185 -0.79 12.63 -12.84
N ASN A 186 -0.80 13.03 -11.59
CA ASN A 186 -0.93 12.15 -10.44
C ASN A 186 -2.33 12.19 -9.80
N ILE A 187 -3.17 13.12 -10.24
CA ILE A 187 -4.59 13.19 -9.88
C ILE A 187 -5.40 13.28 -11.17
N ILE A 188 -6.39 12.41 -11.32
CA ILE A 188 -7.35 12.40 -12.41
C ILE A 188 -8.72 12.78 -11.86
N CYS A 189 -9.35 13.75 -12.47
CA CYS A 189 -10.73 14.18 -12.19
C CYS A 189 -11.64 13.65 -13.29
N ASN A 190 -12.67 12.91 -12.93
CA ASN A 190 -13.69 12.45 -13.86
C ASN A 190 -15.06 12.99 -13.45
N LEU A 191 -15.60 13.85 -14.32
CA LEU A 191 -16.94 14.39 -14.21
C LEU A 191 -17.88 13.44 -14.96
N SER A 192 -18.85 12.85 -14.29
CA SER A 192 -19.69 11.81 -14.87
C SER A 192 -21.20 12.09 -14.72
N SER A 193 -21.95 11.48 -15.64
CA SER A 193 -23.41 11.29 -15.55
C SER A 193 -23.72 9.87 -16.01
N SER A 194 -23.31 8.90 -15.18
CA SER A 194 -23.51 7.49 -15.46
C SER A 194 -24.82 7.03 -14.84
N ASN A 195 -25.75 6.53 -15.69
CA ASN A 195 -27.01 6.00 -15.22
C ASN A 195 -26.81 4.76 -14.34
N GLU A 196 -27.82 4.43 -13.54
CA GLU A 196 -27.76 3.30 -12.63
C GLU A 196 -28.53 2.11 -13.19
N LEU A 197 -27.86 0.97 -13.21
CA LEU A 197 -28.40 -0.35 -13.53
C LEU A 197 -27.97 -1.34 -12.45
N VAL A 198 -28.69 -2.44 -12.30
CA VAL A 198 -28.30 -3.51 -11.37
C VAL A 198 -26.87 -3.98 -11.69
N SER A 199 -26.02 -4.09 -10.69
CA SER A 199 -24.60 -4.47 -10.77
C SER A 199 -23.65 -3.46 -11.43
N LYS A 200 -24.13 -2.36 -12.04
CA LYS A 200 -23.28 -1.37 -12.71
C LYS A 200 -22.36 -0.63 -11.73
N ALA A 201 -22.78 -0.47 -10.48
CA ALA A 201 -21.95 0.18 -9.47
C ALA A 201 -20.67 -0.62 -9.14
N ASP A 202 -20.77 -1.95 -9.06
CA ASP A 202 -19.62 -2.83 -8.82
C ASP A 202 -18.63 -2.75 -9.99
N TYR A 203 -19.14 -2.85 -11.22
CA TYR A 203 -18.33 -2.69 -12.43
C TYR A 203 -17.63 -1.32 -12.48
N ARG A 204 -18.37 -0.24 -12.19
CA ARG A 204 -17.82 1.12 -12.12
C ARG A 204 -16.71 1.24 -11.08
N ARG A 205 -16.91 0.68 -9.89
CA ARG A 205 -15.89 0.63 -8.82
C ARG A 205 -14.63 -0.11 -9.28
N ASP A 206 -14.78 -1.26 -9.91
CA ASP A 206 -13.65 -2.06 -10.41
C ASP A 206 -12.93 -1.35 -11.54
N LEU A 207 -13.64 -0.66 -12.43
CA LEU A 207 -13.05 0.13 -13.52
C LEU A 207 -12.20 1.28 -12.97
N ILE A 208 -12.71 2.04 -11.99
CA ILE A 208 -12.00 3.14 -11.33
C ILE A 208 -10.77 2.62 -10.59
N LYS A 209 -10.89 1.53 -9.83
CA LYS A 209 -9.76 0.89 -9.15
C LYS A 209 -8.68 0.47 -10.13
N ASN A 210 -9.06 -0.21 -11.21
CA ASN A 210 -8.13 -0.67 -12.25
C ASN A 210 -7.43 0.51 -12.93
N GLN A 211 -8.16 1.55 -13.31
CA GLN A 211 -7.58 2.71 -13.98
C GLN A 211 -6.63 3.47 -13.05
N SER A 212 -7.03 3.70 -11.80
CA SER A 212 -6.17 4.30 -10.76
C SER A 212 -4.87 3.51 -10.55
N ALA A 213 -4.95 2.17 -10.51
CA ALA A 213 -3.79 1.29 -10.35
C ALA A 213 -2.85 1.33 -11.55
N ARG A 214 -3.38 1.18 -12.78
CA ARG A 214 -2.57 1.20 -14.01
C ARG A 214 -1.90 2.54 -14.24
N CYS A 215 -2.57 3.63 -13.89
CA CYS A 215 -2.06 4.98 -13.99
C CYS A 215 -1.17 5.39 -12.80
N MET A 216 -1.10 4.58 -11.74
CA MET A 216 -0.42 4.93 -10.48
C MET A 216 -0.78 6.37 -10.08
N SER A 217 -2.09 6.66 -10.02
CA SER A 217 -2.65 7.98 -9.75
C SER A 217 -3.76 7.90 -8.70
N SER A 218 -4.14 9.06 -8.17
CA SER A 218 -5.46 9.21 -7.57
C SER A 218 -6.49 9.42 -8.66
N TYR A 219 -7.70 8.90 -8.44
CA TYR A 219 -8.83 9.05 -9.35
C TYR A 219 -10.05 9.54 -8.57
N ILE A 220 -10.54 10.73 -8.91
CA ILE A 220 -11.69 11.38 -8.29
C ILE A 220 -12.85 11.30 -9.26
N TYR A 221 -13.86 10.53 -8.92
CA TYR A 221 -15.04 10.30 -9.74
C TYR A 221 -16.26 10.93 -9.09
N SER A 222 -16.97 11.77 -9.85
CA SER A 222 -18.19 12.45 -9.42
C SER A 222 -19.29 12.22 -10.43
N SER A 223 -20.44 11.65 -10.03
CA SER A 223 -21.55 11.36 -10.92
C SER A 223 -22.83 12.06 -10.50
N SER A 224 -23.66 12.41 -11.49
CA SER A 224 -24.98 13.03 -11.32
C SER A 224 -25.90 12.21 -10.41
N GLY A 225 -26.71 12.90 -9.62
CA GLY A 225 -27.59 12.34 -8.61
C GLY A 225 -29.03 12.13 -9.06
N VAL A 226 -29.86 11.76 -8.10
CA VAL A 226 -31.27 11.38 -8.28
C VAL A 226 -32.19 12.54 -8.73
N PHE A 227 -31.64 13.72 -8.88
CA PHE A 227 -32.36 14.95 -9.29
C PHE A 227 -32.31 15.22 -10.80
N GLU A 228 -31.62 14.39 -11.55
CA GLU A 228 -31.71 14.37 -13.01
C GLU A 228 -33.09 13.89 -13.48
N SER A 229 -33.45 14.11 -14.75
CA SER A 229 -34.69 13.61 -15.30
C SER A 229 -34.79 12.09 -15.20
N THR A 230 -35.95 11.60 -14.80
CA THR A 230 -36.25 10.16 -14.70
C THR A 230 -37.14 9.67 -15.85
N THR A 231 -37.11 10.35 -16.99
CA THR A 231 -37.92 9.98 -18.16
C THR A 231 -37.66 8.53 -18.58
N ASP A 232 -36.37 8.15 -18.71
CA ASP A 232 -35.99 6.80 -19.15
C ASP A 232 -34.93 6.15 -18.27
N VAL A 233 -34.16 6.94 -17.53
CA VAL A 233 -33.00 6.48 -16.73
C VAL A 233 -33.00 7.10 -15.34
N LEU A 234 -32.27 6.49 -14.42
CA LEU A 234 -32.02 7.04 -13.09
C LEU A 234 -30.51 7.21 -12.88
N PHE A 235 -30.11 8.28 -12.21
CA PHE A 235 -28.76 8.53 -11.75
C PHE A 235 -28.68 8.40 -10.23
N SER A 236 -27.58 7.95 -9.69
CA SER A 236 -27.49 7.58 -8.27
C SER A 236 -26.62 8.48 -7.41
N GLY A 237 -25.89 9.41 -8.02
CA GLY A 237 -24.93 10.26 -7.28
C GLY A 237 -23.74 9.46 -6.75
N HIS A 238 -23.21 8.51 -7.52
CA HIS A 238 -22.07 7.71 -7.09
C HIS A 238 -20.79 8.55 -7.06
N LEU A 239 -20.19 8.69 -5.88
CA LEU A 239 -18.94 9.40 -5.63
C LEU A 239 -17.87 8.41 -5.19
N LEU A 240 -16.68 8.49 -5.78
CA LEU A 240 -15.55 7.61 -5.49
C LEU A 240 -14.22 8.39 -5.51
N ILE A 241 -13.35 8.10 -4.55
CA ILE A 241 -11.97 8.58 -4.54
C ILE A 241 -11.06 7.36 -4.37
N SER A 242 -10.19 7.14 -5.35
CA SER A 242 -9.23 6.03 -5.35
C SER A 242 -7.79 6.55 -5.38
N GLU A 243 -6.85 5.78 -4.81
CA GLU A 243 -5.41 6.04 -4.86
C GLU A 243 -4.68 4.74 -5.19
N ASN A 244 -4.03 4.67 -6.36
CA ASN A 244 -3.22 3.51 -6.79
C ASN A 244 -3.95 2.16 -6.60
N GLY A 245 -5.22 2.10 -7.01
CA GLY A 245 -6.05 0.89 -6.97
C GLY A 245 -6.78 0.64 -5.64
N GLY A 246 -6.54 1.44 -4.61
CA GLY A 246 -7.28 1.40 -3.35
C GLY A 246 -8.41 2.42 -3.33
N ILE A 247 -9.62 2.06 -2.91
CA ILE A 247 -10.69 3.02 -2.63
C ILE A 247 -10.40 3.67 -1.28
N LEU A 248 -10.32 4.99 -1.26
CA LEU A 248 -10.13 5.79 -0.05
C LEU A 248 -11.45 6.27 0.54
N SER A 249 -12.41 6.62 -0.33
CA SER A 249 -13.74 7.09 0.09
C SER A 249 -14.76 6.75 -1.00
N GLU A 250 -15.94 6.35 -0.57
CA GLU A 250 -17.09 6.03 -1.42
C GLU A 250 -18.37 6.34 -0.67
N ASN A 251 -19.37 6.93 -1.35
CA ASN A 251 -20.64 7.26 -0.74
C ASN A 251 -21.68 6.12 -0.87
N GLN A 252 -22.75 6.24 -0.07
CA GLN A 252 -23.95 5.45 -0.25
C GLN A 252 -24.84 6.13 -1.29
N ARG A 253 -24.86 5.63 -2.50
CA ARG A 253 -25.66 6.13 -3.61
C ARG A 253 -27.12 6.46 -3.23
N PHE A 254 -27.81 7.21 -4.10
CA PHE A 254 -29.24 7.59 -3.98
C PHE A 254 -29.54 8.62 -2.89
N ASN A 255 -28.55 9.38 -2.44
CA ASN A 255 -28.76 10.46 -1.50
C ASN A 255 -29.60 11.59 -2.14
N ARG A 256 -30.37 12.28 -1.30
CA ARG A 256 -31.27 13.37 -1.72
C ARG A 256 -30.86 14.75 -1.18
N ASP A 257 -29.67 14.86 -0.66
CA ASP A 257 -29.06 16.10 -0.21
C ASP A 257 -27.77 16.39 -0.99
N ASN A 258 -27.23 17.58 -0.85
CA ASN A 258 -25.87 17.87 -1.30
C ASN A 258 -24.89 16.95 -0.58
N GLU A 259 -24.12 16.18 -1.31
CA GLU A 259 -23.19 15.22 -0.75
C GLU A 259 -21.76 15.51 -1.20
N ILE A 260 -20.81 15.39 -0.27
CA ILE A 260 -19.39 15.52 -0.55
C ILE A 260 -18.67 14.40 0.21
N ILE A 261 -17.85 13.66 -0.50
CA ILE A 261 -16.87 12.78 0.10
C ILE A 261 -15.47 13.37 -0.05
N THR A 262 -14.61 13.13 0.92
CA THR A 262 -13.24 13.65 0.90
C THR A 262 -12.22 12.55 1.19
N ALA A 263 -10.97 12.76 0.72
CA ALA A 263 -9.84 11.92 1.07
C ALA A 263 -8.54 12.71 0.99
N ILE A 264 -7.53 12.28 1.75
CA ILE A 264 -6.16 12.79 1.65
C ILE A 264 -5.36 11.92 0.70
N ILE A 265 -4.83 12.51 -0.36
CA ILE A 265 -3.98 11.84 -1.36
C ILE A 265 -2.51 11.99 -0.97
N ASP A 266 -1.78 10.90 -1.11
CA ASP A 266 -0.35 10.82 -0.87
C ASP A 266 0.42 10.93 -2.20
N VAL A 267 0.78 12.15 -2.60
CA VAL A 267 1.46 12.43 -3.87
C VAL A 267 2.87 11.84 -3.89
N ASP A 268 3.58 11.84 -2.77
CA ASP A 268 4.93 11.27 -2.69
C ASP A 268 4.93 9.76 -2.89
N LYS A 269 3.93 9.06 -2.34
CA LYS A 269 3.72 7.63 -2.56
C LYS A 269 3.51 7.31 -4.05
N LEU A 270 2.66 8.07 -4.73
CA LEU A 270 2.41 7.91 -6.17
C LEU A 270 3.68 8.15 -6.99
N LYS A 271 4.48 9.17 -6.63
CA LYS A 271 5.78 9.43 -7.28
C LYS A 271 6.76 8.27 -7.07
N ALA A 272 6.84 7.72 -5.86
CA ALA A 272 7.72 6.60 -5.53
C ALA A 272 7.37 5.32 -6.31
N GLU A 273 6.08 5.01 -6.46
CA GLU A 273 5.61 3.87 -7.26
C GLU A 273 6.00 4.02 -8.74
N ARG A 274 5.81 5.20 -9.32
CA ARG A 274 6.19 5.51 -10.71
C ARG A 274 7.70 5.46 -10.93
N LEU A 275 8.49 5.93 -9.96
CA LEU A 275 9.96 5.92 -10.05
C LEU A 275 10.50 4.49 -10.18
N LYS A 276 9.91 3.54 -9.47
CA LYS A 276 10.31 2.12 -9.48
C LYS A 276 9.79 1.35 -10.69
N ASN A 277 8.76 1.86 -11.39
CA ASN A 277 8.12 1.17 -12.49
C ASN A 277 8.70 1.60 -13.84
N ILE A 278 9.66 0.81 -14.33
CA ILE A 278 10.34 1.07 -15.62
C ILE A 278 9.35 1.00 -16.77
N SER A 279 8.47 -0.01 -16.80
CA SER A 279 7.49 -0.18 -17.87
C SER A 279 6.52 1.00 -17.99
N PHE A 280 6.12 1.61 -16.86
CA PHE A 280 5.31 2.82 -16.89
C PHE A 280 6.06 3.98 -17.57
N ARG A 281 7.35 4.12 -17.25
CA ARG A 281 8.19 5.16 -17.87
C ARG A 281 8.39 4.93 -19.37
N ASP A 282 8.59 3.68 -19.78
CA ASP A 282 8.82 3.32 -21.18
C ASP A 282 7.57 3.58 -22.04
N ASN A 283 6.37 3.47 -21.45
CA ASN A 283 5.11 3.76 -22.14
C ASN A 283 4.91 5.25 -22.49
N LYS A 284 5.74 6.18 -22.01
CA LYS A 284 5.63 7.61 -22.35
C LYS A 284 5.75 7.90 -23.84
N VAL A 285 6.43 7.04 -24.59
CA VAL A 285 6.53 7.13 -26.05
C VAL A 285 5.18 7.02 -26.76
N LEU A 286 4.16 6.47 -26.10
CA LEU A 286 2.82 6.30 -26.65
C LEU A 286 1.94 7.53 -26.53
N ILE A 287 2.40 8.62 -25.91
CA ILE A 287 1.63 9.88 -25.82
C ILE A 287 1.46 10.44 -27.23
N PRO A 288 0.21 10.59 -27.73
CA PRO A 288 -0.03 10.81 -29.15
C PRO A 288 0.15 12.28 -29.59
N PHE A 289 0.27 13.22 -28.63
CA PHE A 289 0.37 14.65 -28.90
C PHE A 289 1.09 15.36 -27.73
N ASP A 290 1.55 16.58 -28.00
CA ASP A 290 2.17 17.41 -26.97
C ASP A 290 1.14 17.84 -25.91
N MET A 291 1.52 17.73 -24.65
CA MET A 291 0.71 18.16 -23.54
C MET A 291 0.95 19.64 -23.24
N ASN A 292 -0.13 20.36 -22.98
CA ASN A 292 -0.09 21.77 -22.58
C ASN A 292 -0.24 21.87 -21.06
N THR A 293 0.80 22.33 -20.37
CA THR A 293 0.80 22.47 -18.91
C THR A 293 0.45 23.90 -18.49
N ILE A 294 -0.63 24.03 -17.74
CA ILE A 294 -1.11 25.28 -17.16
C ILE A 294 -0.65 25.31 -15.70
N HIS A 295 0.18 26.29 -15.36
CA HIS A 295 0.69 26.46 -14.01
C HIS A 295 -0.23 27.36 -13.18
N PHE A 296 -0.50 26.94 -11.95
CA PHE A 296 -1.18 27.72 -10.92
C PHE A 296 -0.55 27.41 -9.56
N GLN A 297 -0.94 28.07 -8.49
CA GLN A 297 -0.32 27.85 -7.20
C GLN A 297 -1.36 27.87 -6.07
N PHE A 298 -1.47 26.79 -5.33
CA PHE A 298 -2.14 26.81 -4.04
C PHE A 298 -1.33 27.62 -3.02
N ASN A 299 -1.98 28.46 -2.23
CA ASN A 299 -1.32 29.28 -1.21
C ASN A 299 -0.82 28.40 -0.04
N ASN A 300 -1.62 27.44 0.37
CA ASN A 300 -1.28 26.52 1.46
C ASN A 300 -1.94 25.15 1.24
N ILE A 301 -1.13 24.11 1.17
CA ILE A 301 -1.59 22.71 1.09
C ILE A 301 -1.47 21.97 2.44
N ALA A 302 -1.07 22.66 3.54
CA ALA A 302 -1.00 22.06 4.86
C ALA A 302 -2.39 21.58 5.32
N ILE A 303 -2.43 20.40 5.90
CA ILE A 303 -3.64 19.77 6.41
C ILE A 303 -3.58 19.85 7.94
N ASN A 304 -4.44 20.69 8.54
CA ASN A 304 -4.45 20.91 10.00
C ASN A 304 -4.99 19.69 10.76
N ASN A 305 -5.97 18.99 10.16
CA ASN A 305 -6.51 17.76 10.71
C ASN A 305 -6.21 16.61 9.74
N PHE A 306 -5.14 15.87 10.03
CA PHE A 306 -4.71 14.74 9.22
C PHE A 306 -5.48 13.49 9.65
N ASP A 307 -6.53 13.15 8.89
CA ASP A 307 -7.45 12.04 9.14
C ASP A 307 -7.26 10.83 8.22
N LYS A 308 -6.16 10.81 7.43
CA LYS A 308 -5.83 9.65 6.59
C LYS A 308 -5.51 8.44 7.46
N TYR A 309 -6.22 7.34 7.21
CA TYR A 309 -5.88 6.06 7.84
C TYR A 309 -4.49 5.58 7.39
N ILE A 310 -3.63 5.31 8.35
CA ILE A 310 -2.31 4.71 8.17
C ILE A 310 -2.31 3.39 8.93
N ASP A 311 -2.11 2.28 8.21
CA ASP A 311 -2.10 0.95 8.82
C ASP A 311 -0.86 0.77 9.71
N LYS A 312 -1.08 0.38 10.97
CA LYS A 312 -0.01 0.07 11.93
C LYS A 312 0.80 -1.16 11.53
N HIS A 313 0.13 -2.14 10.93
CA HIS A 313 0.70 -3.43 10.58
C HIS A 313 0.60 -3.69 9.07
N PRO A 314 1.35 -2.93 8.23
CA PRO A 314 1.14 -2.89 6.77
C PRO A 314 1.44 -4.22 6.05
N PHE A 315 2.02 -5.19 6.74
CA PHE A 315 2.24 -6.55 6.24
C PHE A 315 1.12 -7.53 6.59
N VAL A 316 0.28 -7.19 7.56
CA VAL A 316 -0.81 -8.06 8.03
C VAL A 316 -2.12 -7.62 7.39
N PRO A 317 -2.92 -8.53 6.81
CA PRO A 317 -4.20 -8.15 6.25
C PRO A 317 -5.13 -7.53 7.30
N SER A 318 -5.56 -6.30 7.07
CA SER A 318 -6.44 -5.57 7.99
C SER A 318 -7.88 -6.08 7.97
N ASN A 319 -8.33 -6.68 6.84
CA ASN A 319 -9.67 -7.23 6.70
C ASN A 319 -9.74 -8.67 7.24
N PRO A 320 -10.51 -8.95 8.30
CA PRO A 320 -10.65 -10.31 8.85
C PRO A 320 -11.15 -11.35 7.85
N LEU A 321 -12.04 -10.98 6.92
CA LEU A 321 -12.57 -11.88 5.90
C LEU A 321 -11.53 -12.30 4.85
N GLU A 322 -10.49 -11.51 4.68
CA GLU A 322 -9.37 -11.80 3.78
C GLU A 322 -8.24 -12.59 4.47
N ARG A 323 -8.24 -12.66 5.80
CA ARG A 323 -7.16 -13.24 6.60
C ARG A 323 -6.87 -14.70 6.24
N ASP A 324 -7.90 -15.54 6.26
CA ASP A 324 -7.77 -16.98 5.98
C ASP A 324 -7.25 -17.24 4.57
N LYS A 325 -7.79 -16.50 3.61
CA LYS A 325 -7.35 -16.58 2.22
C LYS A 325 -5.87 -16.20 2.08
N ARG A 326 -5.46 -15.11 2.72
CA ARG A 326 -4.07 -14.64 2.68
C ARG A 326 -3.11 -15.58 3.39
N SER A 327 -3.50 -16.13 4.54
CA SER A 327 -2.69 -17.11 5.26
C SER A 327 -2.45 -18.37 4.43
N LYS A 328 -3.49 -18.91 3.81
CA LYS A 328 -3.37 -20.06 2.87
C LYS A 328 -2.46 -19.73 1.68
N GLU A 329 -2.59 -18.55 1.11
CA GLU A 329 -1.74 -18.08 0.00
C GLU A 329 -0.26 -18.01 0.42
N ILE A 330 0.04 -17.46 1.60
CA ILE A 330 1.39 -17.38 2.15
C ILE A 330 1.99 -18.78 2.35
N PHE A 331 1.26 -19.67 3.03
CA PHE A 331 1.72 -21.06 3.22
C PHE A 331 1.93 -21.77 1.88
N ASN A 332 1.04 -21.61 0.92
CA ASN A 332 1.18 -22.21 -0.41
C ASN A 332 2.45 -21.73 -1.12
N ILE A 333 2.80 -20.45 -1.01
CA ILE A 333 4.05 -19.90 -1.59
C ILE A 333 5.27 -20.53 -0.90
N GLN A 334 5.30 -20.54 0.44
CA GLN A 334 6.43 -21.09 1.21
C GLN A 334 6.60 -22.60 0.97
N THR A 335 5.52 -23.37 1.06
CA THR A 335 5.56 -24.83 0.91
C THR A 335 5.90 -25.26 -0.52
N SER A 336 5.31 -24.61 -1.54
CA SER A 336 5.63 -24.91 -2.94
C SER A 336 7.09 -24.59 -3.28
N ALA A 337 7.62 -23.50 -2.76
CA ALA A 337 9.02 -23.13 -2.95
C ALA A 337 9.97 -24.13 -2.29
N LEU A 338 9.68 -24.57 -1.08
CA LEU A 338 10.46 -25.59 -0.36
C LEU A 338 10.33 -26.97 -1.03
N ALA A 339 9.13 -27.35 -1.46
CA ALA A 339 8.90 -28.59 -2.20
C ALA A 339 9.77 -28.68 -3.46
N LYS A 340 9.86 -27.58 -4.22
CA LYS A 340 10.71 -27.52 -5.40
C LYS A 340 12.19 -27.75 -5.08
N ARG A 341 12.67 -27.33 -3.91
CA ARG A 341 14.06 -27.62 -3.47
C ARG A 341 14.26 -29.11 -3.22
N PHE A 342 13.34 -29.78 -2.53
CA PHE A 342 13.40 -31.23 -2.31
C PHE A 342 13.33 -32.02 -3.63
N GLU A 343 12.42 -31.66 -4.52
CA GLU A 343 12.31 -32.28 -5.85
C GLU A 343 13.59 -32.10 -6.69
N HIS A 344 14.20 -30.90 -6.66
CA HIS A 344 15.40 -30.60 -7.43
C HIS A 344 16.64 -31.34 -6.90
N THR A 345 16.81 -31.34 -5.56
CA THR A 345 18.00 -31.97 -4.94
C THR A 345 17.87 -33.48 -4.83
N GLY A 346 16.65 -34.02 -4.87
CA GLY A 346 16.36 -35.41 -4.61
C GLY A 346 16.49 -35.81 -3.13
N LEU A 347 16.83 -34.88 -2.23
CA LEU A 347 16.94 -35.13 -0.80
C LEU A 347 15.60 -35.54 -0.20
N LYS A 348 15.64 -36.38 0.83
CA LYS A 348 14.44 -36.94 1.47
C LYS A 348 14.29 -36.53 2.93
N LYS A 349 15.26 -35.83 3.50
CA LYS A 349 15.23 -35.38 4.87
C LYS A 349 15.34 -33.85 4.96
N ALA A 350 14.63 -33.26 5.91
CA ALA A 350 14.84 -31.89 6.37
C ALA A 350 15.55 -31.90 7.71
N VAL A 351 16.47 -30.99 7.93
CA VAL A 351 17.11 -30.74 9.23
C VAL A 351 16.71 -29.32 9.67
N ILE A 352 16.24 -29.17 10.90
CA ILE A 352 15.81 -27.86 11.41
C ILE A 352 16.07 -27.75 12.92
N GLY A 353 16.64 -26.61 13.33
CA GLY A 353 16.82 -26.29 14.75
C GLY A 353 15.51 -25.72 15.33
N ILE A 354 15.08 -26.25 16.47
CA ILE A 354 13.87 -25.85 17.18
C ILE A 354 14.22 -25.24 18.53
N SER A 355 13.97 -23.95 18.69
CA SER A 355 14.18 -23.23 19.95
C SER A 355 12.92 -23.20 20.84
N GLY A 356 11.75 -23.49 20.27
CA GLY A 356 10.46 -23.24 20.92
C GLY A 356 9.97 -21.81 20.80
N GLY A 357 10.65 -20.96 20.00
CA GLY A 357 10.22 -19.61 19.64
C GLY A 357 9.40 -19.56 18.36
N LEU A 358 8.78 -18.40 18.09
CA LEU A 358 7.85 -18.17 16.96
C LEU A 358 8.43 -18.53 15.58
N ASP A 359 9.69 -18.14 15.31
CA ASP A 359 10.28 -18.28 13.99
C ASP A 359 10.58 -19.72 13.64
N SER A 360 11.16 -20.47 14.58
CA SER A 360 11.42 -21.90 14.42
C SER A 360 10.10 -22.70 14.35
N THR A 361 9.08 -22.26 15.06
CA THR A 361 7.73 -22.82 15.00
C THR A 361 7.10 -22.64 13.62
N LEU A 362 7.07 -21.42 13.08
CA LEU A 362 6.54 -21.18 11.74
C LEU A 362 7.31 -21.97 10.68
N ALA A 363 8.65 -21.98 10.75
CA ALA A 363 9.47 -22.74 9.81
C ALA A 363 9.18 -24.26 9.88
N LEU A 364 8.99 -24.81 11.07
CA LEU A 364 8.61 -26.21 11.25
C LEU A 364 7.23 -26.51 10.65
N LEU A 365 6.25 -25.64 10.87
CA LEU A 365 4.91 -25.79 10.28
C LEU A 365 4.97 -25.79 8.74
N VAL A 366 5.81 -24.94 8.14
CA VAL A 366 6.04 -24.92 6.69
C VAL A 366 6.69 -26.22 6.22
N VAL A 367 7.67 -26.75 6.95
CA VAL A 367 8.34 -28.04 6.62
C VAL A 367 7.34 -29.19 6.69
N VAL A 368 6.55 -29.27 7.76
CA VAL A 368 5.52 -30.33 7.95
C VAL A 368 4.51 -30.30 6.80
N LYS A 369 3.96 -29.13 6.50
CA LYS A 369 3.01 -28.97 5.37
C LYS A 369 3.64 -29.35 4.02
N THR A 370 4.93 -29.06 3.84
CA THR A 370 5.67 -29.44 2.62
C THR A 370 5.81 -30.95 2.52
N PHE A 371 6.14 -31.63 3.61
CA PHE A 371 6.28 -33.09 3.64
C PHE A 371 4.95 -33.79 3.41
N ASP A 372 3.86 -33.29 4.03
CA ASP A 372 2.49 -33.78 3.78
C ASP A 372 2.10 -33.63 2.32
N MET A 373 2.37 -32.46 1.71
CA MET A 373 2.11 -32.19 0.29
C MET A 373 2.89 -33.12 -0.65
N LEU A 374 4.15 -33.41 -0.33
CA LEU A 374 5.01 -34.33 -1.10
C LEU A 374 4.77 -35.80 -0.74
N LYS A 375 3.89 -36.10 0.20
CA LYS A 375 3.64 -37.45 0.74
C LYS A 375 4.91 -38.10 1.26
N MET A 376 5.77 -37.30 1.88
CA MET A 376 6.99 -37.77 2.54
C MET A 376 6.71 -38.04 4.04
N PRO A 377 7.32 -39.08 4.65
CA PRO A 377 7.12 -39.36 6.06
C PRO A 377 7.63 -38.21 6.95
N ARG A 378 6.84 -37.80 7.95
CA ARG A 378 7.25 -36.75 8.88
C ARG A 378 8.43 -37.11 9.76
N GLU A 379 8.70 -38.40 9.96
CA GLU A 379 9.91 -38.94 10.64
C GLU A 379 11.20 -38.58 9.88
N ASN A 380 11.11 -38.19 8.63
CA ASN A 380 12.22 -37.65 7.85
C ASN A 380 12.48 -36.14 8.11
N ILE A 381 11.69 -35.50 8.96
CA ILE A 381 11.95 -34.17 9.48
C ILE A 381 12.76 -34.31 10.77
N VAL A 382 14.07 -34.13 10.68
CA VAL A 382 14.98 -34.19 11.81
C VAL A 382 14.97 -32.86 12.54
N THR A 383 14.25 -32.77 13.63
CA THR A 383 14.16 -31.60 14.50
C THR A 383 15.17 -31.68 15.62
N ILE A 384 15.91 -30.59 15.85
CA ILE A 384 17.02 -30.62 16.82
C ILE A 384 16.82 -29.48 17.82
N THR A 385 16.65 -29.85 19.09
CA THR A 385 16.72 -28.87 20.17
C THR A 385 18.15 -28.89 20.78
N MET A 386 18.68 -27.69 21.00
CA MET A 386 20.07 -27.51 21.44
C MET A 386 20.12 -26.60 22.66
N PRO A 387 19.82 -27.15 23.86
CA PRO A 387 19.87 -26.34 25.07
C PRO A 387 21.27 -25.78 25.30
N GLY A 388 21.33 -24.49 25.60
CA GLY A 388 22.51 -23.71 25.93
C GLY A 388 22.37 -23.06 27.31
N PHE A 389 23.15 -22.02 27.58
CA PHE A 389 23.17 -21.37 28.90
C PHE A 389 21.89 -20.57 29.23
N GLY A 390 21.14 -20.13 28.23
CA GLY A 390 19.95 -19.28 28.40
C GLY A 390 18.61 -19.96 28.14
N THR A 391 18.60 -21.24 27.75
CA THR A 391 17.36 -21.95 27.38
C THR A 391 16.41 -22.07 28.58
N THR A 392 15.15 -21.62 28.42
CA THR A 392 14.13 -21.70 29.48
C THR A 392 13.36 -23.03 29.45
N ASP A 393 12.82 -23.43 30.59
CA ASP A 393 12.06 -24.69 30.66
C ASP A 393 10.77 -24.63 29.86
N ARG A 394 10.15 -23.43 29.75
CA ARG A 394 8.93 -23.21 28.98
C ARG A 394 9.18 -23.42 27.47
N THR A 395 10.15 -22.71 26.90
CA THR A 395 10.48 -22.82 25.48
C THR A 395 11.01 -24.19 25.11
N TYR A 396 11.81 -24.79 26.00
CA TYR A 396 12.29 -26.14 25.84
C TYR A 396 11.14 -27.17 25.79
N ASN A 397 10.19 -27.12 26.74
CA ASN A 397 9.05 -28.05 26.76
C ASN A 397 8.14 -27.83 25.54
N ASN A 398 7.89 -26.56 25.14
CA ASN A 398 7.14 -26.26 23.93
C ASN A 398 7.80 -26.89 22.69
N ALA A 399 9.12 -26.84 22.57
CA ALA A 399 9.84 -27.46 21.45
C ALA A 399 9.66 -28.97 21.43
N LEU A 400 9.81 -29.63 22.58
CA LEU A 400 9.65 -31.07 22.70
C LEU A 400 8.22 -31.53 22.35
N ASP A 401 7.23 -30.89 22.96
CA ASP A 401 5.82 -31.26 22.79
C ASP A 401 5.36 -31.00 21.35
N LEU A 402 5.72 -29.84 20.77
CA LEU A 402 5.36 -29.53 19.39
C LEU A 402 5.92 -30.58 18.40
N CYS A 403 7.20 -30.94 18.53
CA CYS A 403 7.83 -31.92 17.65
C CYS A 403 7.18 -33.30 17.81
N LYS A 404 6.89 -33.71 19.05
CA LYS A 404 6.20 -34.96 19.35
C LYS A 404 4.82 -35.03 18.71
N TYR A 405 3.99 -33.99 18.87
CA TYR A 405 2.63 -33.99 18.33
C TYR A 405 2.60 -33.86 16.80
N LEU A 406 3.63 -33.21 16.20
CA LEU A 406 3.79 -33.17 14.76
C LEU A 406 4.36 -34.47 14.16
N GLY A 407 4.90 -35.37 14.97
CA GLY A 407 5.43 -36.68 14.55
C GLY A 407 6.78 -36.60 13.82
N THR A 408 7.67 -35.71 14.26
CA THR A 408 9.02 -35.52 13.69
C THR A 408 10.08 -36.35 14.44
N ASP A 409 11.26 -36.57 13.84
CA ASP A 409 12.42 -37.19 14.50
C ASP A 409 13.12 -36.14 15.37
N LEU A 410 12.75 -36.09 16.65
CA LEU A 410 13.30 -35.12 17.60
C LEU A 410 14.59 -35.65 18.24
N ARG A 411 15.63 -34.80 18.17
CA ARG A 411 16.93 -35.08 18.82
C ARG A 411 17.32 -33.90 19.70
N GLU A 412 17.99 -34.23 20.83
CA GLU A 412 18.53 -33.24 21.76
C GLU A 412 20.06 -33.27 21.76
N ILE A 413 20.68 -32.11 21.65
CA ILE A 413 22.14 -31.96 21.70
C ILE A 413 22.49 -30.78 22.61
N ASN A 414 23.09 -31.09 23.76
CA ASN A 414 23.57 -30.08 24.70
C ASN A 414 24.85 -29.41 24.15
N ILE A 415 24.80 -28.11 23.85
CA ILE A 415 25.93 -27.36 23.30
C ILE A 415 26.89 -26.81 24.36
N VAL A 416 26.53 -26.85 25.65
CA VAL A 416 27.32 -26.24 26.73
C VAL A 416 28.76 -26.76 26.77
N PRO A 417 29.03 -28.10 26.70
CA PRO A 417 30.40 -28.60 26.75
C PRO A 417 31.26 -28.07 25.58
N ALA A 418 30.73 -28.01 24.36
CA ALA A 418 31.45 -27.53 23.20
C ALA A 418 31.72 -26.01 23.31
N CYS A 419 30.74 -25.24 23.77
CA CYS A 419 30.92 -23.79 24.00
C CYS A 419 31.97 -23.51 25.09
N LEU A 420 31.98 -24.27 26.18
CA LEU A 420 33.00 -24.12 27.22
C LEU A 420 34.42 -24.43 26.71
N GLN A 421 34.56 -25.47 25.88
CA GLN A 421 35.84 -25.79 25.26
C GLN A 421 36.26 -24.65 24.31
N HIS A 422 35.32 -24.13 23.49
CA HIS A 422 35.59 -23.04 22.57
C HIS A 422 36.01 -21.75 23.30
N PHE A 423 35.35 -21.39 24.41
CA PHE A 423 35.74 -20.24 25.24
C PHE A 423 37.16 -20.39 25.75
N LYS A 424 37.54 -21.60 26.24
CA LYS A 424 38.88 -21.88 26.67
C LYS A 424 39.91 -21.73 25.55
N ASP A 425 39.61 -22.21 24.33
CA ASP A 425 40.53 -22.20 23.19
C ASP A 425 40.80 -20.78 22.70
N ILE A 426 39.81 -19.88 22.75
CA ILE A 426 39.95 -18.46 22.38
C ILE A 426 40.35 -17.55 23.56
N GLY A 427 40.49 -18.09 24.79
CA GLY A 427 40.83 -17.32 25.98
C GLY A 427 39.72 -16.38 26.46
N HIS A 428 38.43 -16.68 26.19
CA HIS A 428 37.30 -15.87 26.61
C HIS A 428 36.80 -16.32 28.02
N PRO A 429 36.68 -15.38 28.99
CA PRO A 429 36.14 -15.72 30.30
C PRO A 429 34.66 -16.09 30.21
N VAL A 430 34.27 -17.20 30.84
CA VAL A 430 32.86 -17.71 30.82
C VAL A 430 31.90 -16.75 31.52
N GLU A 431 32.38 -16.00 32.48
CA GLU A 431 31.62 -15.00 33.23
C GLU A 431 31.37 -13.71 32.46
N GLN A 432 32.06 -13.50 31.34
CA GLN A 432 31.90 -12.31 30.48
C GLN A 432 30.79 -12.53 29.45
N HIS A 433 29.58 -12.10 29.78
CA HIS A 433 28.38 -12.26 28.96
C HIS A 433 28.27 -11.15 27.88
N ASP A 434 29.20 -11.12 26.94
CA ASP A 434 29.25 -10.17 25.83
C ASP A 434 28.82 -10.80 24.50
N VAL A 435 28.96 -10.04 23.41
CA VAL A 435 28.63 -10.50 22.05
C VAL A 435 29.40 -11.75 21.63
N THR A 436 30.61 -11.99 22.18
CA THR A 436 31.38 -13.21 21.91
C THR A 436 30.72 -14.40 22.53
N TYR A 437 30.26 -14.26 23.79
CA TYR A 437 29.53 -15.28 24.52
C TYR A 437 28.25 -15.73 23.79
N GLU A 438 27.49 -14.77 23.28
CA GLU A 438 26.28 -15.05 22.51
C GLU A 438 26.60 -15.70 21.14
N ASN A 439 27.56 -15.14 20.41
CA ASN A 439 27.91 -15.60 19.07
C ASN A 439 28.52 -17.01 19.03
N VAL A 440 29.27 -17.42 20.07
CA VAL A 440 29.79 -18.78 20.16
C VAL A 440 28.66 -19.77 20.20
N GLN A 441 27.64 -19.56 21.03
CA GLN A 441 26.48 -20.44 21.11
C GLN A 441 25.69 -20.53 19.79
N ALA A 442 25.47 -19.38 19.14
CA ALA A 442 24.74 -19.33 17.86
C ALA A 442 25.49 -20.06 16.75
N ARG A 443 26.83 -19.90 16.66
CA ARG A 443 27.66 -20.63 15.68
C ARG A 443 27.76 -22.09 15.94
N GLU A 444 27.89 -22.49 17.21
CA GLU A 444 27.90 -23.91 17.60
C GLU A 444 26.63 -24.65 17.16
N ARG A 445 25.45 -24.03 17.39
CA ARG A 445 24.18 -24.56 16.90
C ARG A 445 24.18 -24.71 15.39
N THR A 446 24.63 -23.70 14.65
CA THR A 446 24.65 -23.74 13.18
C THR A 446 25.62 -24.77 12.65
N GLN A 447 26.81 -24.93 13.26
CA GLN A 447 27.78 -25.94 12.87
C GLN A 447 27.18 -27.34 13.04
N ILE A 448 26.59 -27.65 14.19
CA ILE A 448 25.92 -28.92 14.44
C ILE A 448 24.83 -29.23 13.42
N LEU A 449 23.99 -28.22 13.12
CA LEU A 449 22.89 -28.36 12.15
C LEU A 449 23.40 -28.64 10.73
N MET A 450 24.47 -27.96 10.29
CA MET A 450 25.09 -28.15 8.97
C MET A 450 25.70 -29.54 8.85
N ASP A 451 26.45 -30.00 9.89
CA ASP A 451 27.10 -31.29 9.90
C ASP A 451 26.08 -32.44 9.97
N LEU A 452 25.00 -32.26 10.74
CA LEU A 452 23.89 -33.21 10.75
C LEU A 452 23.14 -33.26 9.39
N ALA A 453 22.95 -32.14 8.74
CA ALA A 453 22.37 -32.16 7.40
C ALA A 453 23.22 -32.95 6.41
N ASN A 454 24.54 -32.82 6.47
CA ASN A 454 25.47 -33.65 5.69
C ASN A 454 25.39 -35.12 6.06
N LYS A 455 25.44 -35.45 7.36
CA LYS A 455 25.36 -36.82 7.88
C LYS A 455 24.06 -37.53 7.50
N GLU A 456 22.94 -36.82 7.57
CA GLU A 456 21.60 -37.37 7.29
C GLU A 456 21.26 -37.34 5.78
N GLY A 457 22.07 -36.72 4.94
CA GLY A 457 21.72 -36.47 3.54
C GLY A 457 20.47 -35.60 3.43
N GLY A 458 20.38 -34.55 4.25
CA GLY A 458 19.23 -33.70 4.39
C GLY A 458 19.49 -32.26 3.98
N LEU A 459 18.42 -31.47 3.92
CA LEU A 459 18.44 -30.04 3.65
C LEU A 459 18.26 -29.26 4.95
N LEU A 460 19.21 -28.39 5.31
CA LEU A 460 19.08 -27.52 6.48
C LEU A 460 18.13 -26.35 6.16
N ILE A 461 17.06 -26.24 6.97
CA ILE A 461 16.05 -25.19 6.84
C ILE A 461 16.33 -24.05 7.82
N GLY A 462 16.42 -22.83 7.29
CA GLY A 462 16.59 -21.62 8.06
C GLY A 462 15.27 -21.07 8.62
N THR A 463 15.36 -20.51 9.81
CA THR A 463 14.21 -20.01 10.58
C THR A 463 14.13 -18.49 10.65
N GLY A 464 15.21 -17.75 10.33
CA GLY A 464 15.29 -16.29 10.45
C GLY A 464 14.25 -15.57 9.61
N ASP A 465 13.65 -14.53 10.17
CA ASP A 465 12.58 -13.74 9.57
C ASP A 465 13.07 -12.42 8.91
N LEU A 466 12.15 -11.72 8.23
CA LEU A 466 12.46 -10.48 7.53
C LEU A 466 12.87 -9.33 8.47
N SER A 467 12.26 -9.24 9.65
CA SER A 467 12.51 -8.16 10.62
C SER A 467 13.89 -8.29 11.26
N GLU A 468 14.29 -9.52 11.60
CA GLU A 468 15.64 -9.81 12.07
C GLU A 468 16.69 -9.49 11.01
N LEU A 469 16.41 -9.86 9.75
CA LEU A 469 17.29 -9.53 8.62
C LEU A 469 17.39 -8.02 8.38
N ALA A 470 16.30 -7.27 8.58
CA ALA A 470 16.30 -5.81 8.45
C ALA A 470 17.20 -5.14 9.49
N LEU A 471 17.09 -5.57 10.74
CA LEU A 471 17.89 -5.07 11.86
C LEU A 471 19.31 -5.64 11.89
N GLY A 472 19.58 -6.71 11.12
CA GLY A 472 20.78 -7.51 11.28
C GLY A 472 20.87 -8.14 12.69
N TRP A 473 19.73 -8.45 13.29
CA TRP A 473 19.62 -9.08 14.60
C TRP A 473 19.77 -10.60 14.48
N CYS A 474 20.95 -11.00 14.11
CA CYS A 474 21.37 -12.38 13.93
C CYS A 474 22.89 -12.45 14.03
N THR A 475 23.43 -13.62 14.38
CA THR A 475 24.86 -13.86 14.38
C THR A 475 25.35 -14.16 12.96
N TYR A 476 26.28 -13.33 12.44
CA TYR A 476 26.89 -13.60 11.14
C TYR A 476 27.59 -14.96 11.13
N ASN A 477 27.31 -15.76 10.08
CA ASN A 477 27.74 -17.14 9.96
C ASN A 477 27.29 -18.03 11.16
N GLY A 478 26.14 -17.72 11.72
CA GLY A 478 25.44 -18.46 12.76
C GLY A 478 23.99 -18.71 12.35
N ASP A 479 23.06 -18.30 13.17
CA ASP A 479 21.62 -18.48 12.98
C ASP A 479 21.06 -17.84 11.68
N HIS A 480 21.78 -16.88 11.06
CA HIS A 480 21.38 -16.31 9.79
C HIS A 480 21.69 -17.23 8.58
N MET A 481 22.46 -18.31 8.76
CA MET A 481 22.87 -19.21 7.69
C MET A 481 22.06 -20.50 7.66
N SER A 482 21.72 -20.93 6.44
CA SER A 482 21.05 -22.20 6.17
C SER A 482 21.23 -22.59 4.70
N MET A 483 20.72 -23.77 4.34
CA MET A 483 20.69 -24.19 2.94
C MET A 483 19.47 -23.63 2.20
N TYR A 484 18.37 -23.37 2.92
CA TYR A 484 17.17 -22.71 2.41
C TYR A 484 16.39 -22.06 3.55
N SER A 485 16.05 -20.77 3.43
CA SER A 485 15.33 -20.01 4.46
C SER A 485 13.88 -19.78 4.08
N VAL A 486 12.94 -20.40 4.77
CA VAL A 486 11.50 -20.35 4.44
C VAL A 486 10.82 -19.06 4.92
N ASN A 487 11.35 -18.41 5.97
CA ASN A 487 10.76 -17.21 6.59
C ASN A 487 11.43 -15.90 6.17
N CYS A 488 12.43 -15.91 5.30
CA CYS A 488 13.26 -14.73 4.99
C CYS A 488 12.50 -13.50 4.42
N SER A 489 11.26 -13.68 4.03
CA SER A 489 10.37 -12.62 3.52
C SER A 489 9.12 -12.42 4.39
N ILE A 490 9.07 -13.03 5.56
CA ILE A 490 7.95 -12.93 6.51
C ILE A 490 8.39 -12.03 7.67
N PRO A 491 7.80 -10.83 7.87
CA PRO A 491 8.13 -9.97 9.01
C PRO A 491 7.56 -10.55 10.33
N LYS A 492 8.14 -10.17 11.46
CA LYS A 492 7.80 -10.69 12.79
C LYS A 492 6.30 -10.54 13.13
N THR A 493 5.70 -9.44 12.77
CA THR A 493 4.25 -9.21 12.95
C THR A 493 3.42 -10.23 12.19
N LEU A 494 3.85 -10.61 10.98
CA LEU A 494 3.18 -11.61 10.16
C LEU A 494 3.48 -13.05 10.64
N VAL A 495 4.70 -13.34 11.15
CA VAL A 495 5.04 -14.63 11.78
C VAL A 495 4.04 -14.95 12.89
N ARG A 496 3.86 -14.01 13.82
CA ARG A 496 2.90 -14.14 14.92
C ARG A 496 1.50 -14.47 14.43
N TYR A 497 1.06 -13.71 13.44
CA TYR A 497 -0.26 -13.87 12.84
C TYR A 497 -0.47 -15.23 12.17
N LEU A 498 0.55 -15.76 11.45
CA LEU A 498 0.46 -17.06 10.78
C LEU A 498 0.45 -18.23 11.77
N VAL A 499 1.19 -18.13 12.87
CA VAL A 499 1.16 -19.15 13.94
C VAL A 499 -0.21 -19.17 14.63
N ASP A 500 -0.79 -18.00 14.90
CA ASP A 500 -2.15 -17.83 15.44
C ASP A 500 -3.20 -18.47 14.50
N TYR A 501 -3.11 -18.18 13.20
CA TYR A 501 -3.98 -18.79 12.20
C TYR A 501 -3.94 -20.32 12.22
N VAL A 502 -2.75 -20.93 12.32
CA VAL A 502 -2.63 -22.40 12.38
C VAL A 502 -3.20 -22.92 13.69
N ALA A 503 -3.00 -22.24 14.82
CA ALA A 503 -3.56 -22.61 16.11
C ALA A 503 -5.10 -22.69 16.05
N ASP A 504 -5.72 -21.71 15.38
CA ASP A 504 -7.19 -21.60 15.33
C ASP A 504 -7.85 -22.50 14.28
N HIS A 505 -7.20 -22.75 13.13
CA HIS A 505 -7.88 -23.30 11.95
C HIS A 505 -7.33 -24.64 11.46
N GLU A 506 -6.08 -24.98 11.79
CA GLU A 506 -5.39 -26.09 11.12
C GLU A 506 -4.68 -27.05 12.08
N SER A 507 -4.93 -26.95 13.38
CA SER A 507 -4.25 -27.77 14.41
C SER A 507 -5.22 -28.63 15.22
N THR A 508 -4.70 -29.71 15.83
CA THR A 508 -5.43 -30.42 16.87
C THR A 508 -5.47 -29.59 18.15
N PRO A 509 -6.40 -29.89 19.11
CA PRO A 509 -6.46 -29.16 20.38
C PRO A 509 -5.14 -29.14 21.17
N GLU A 510 -4.36 -30.21 21.10
CA GLU A 510 -3.06 -30.33 21.77
C GLU A 510 -2.02 -29.39 21.13
N ILE A 511 -1.94 -29.39 19.79
CA ILE A 511 -1.04 -28.51 19.04
C ILE A 511 -1.47 -27.05 19.21
N SER A 512 -2.76 -26.74 19.12
CA SER A 512 -3.31 -25.40 19.33
C SER A 512 -2.88 -24.82 20.68
N LYS A 513 -3.00 -25.58 21.76
CA LYS A 513 -2.58 -25.16 23.09
C LYS A 513 -1.09 -24.80 23.15
N ILE A 514 -0.22 -25.59 22.51
CA ILE A 514 1.22 -25.32 22.46
C ILE A 514 1.51 -24.06 21.66
N LEU A 515 0.85 -23.90 20.49
CA LEU A 515 1.02 -22.72 19.64
C LEU A 515 0.58 -21.43 20.36
N ILE A 516 -0.52 -21.47 21.12
CA ILE A 516 -0.99 -20.33 21.93
C ILE A 516 0.04 -20.02 23.03
N ASP A 517 0.62 -21.03 23.70
CA ASP A 517 1.65 -20.80 24.72
C ASP A 517 2.92 -20.18 24.10
N ILE A 518 3.31 -20.60 22.89
CA ILE A 518 4.41 -19.97 22.14
C ILE A 518 4.10 -18.51 21.80
N LEU A 519 2.87 -18.21 21.38
CA LEU A 519 2.41 -16.85 21.09
C LEU A 519 2.47 -15.93 22.33
N ASP A 520 2.22 -16.47 23.51
CA ASP A 520 2.27 -15.75 24.79
C ASP A 520 3.68 -15.63 25.38
N THR A 521 4.67 -16.27 24.77
CA THR A 521 6.06 -16.21 25.21
C THR A 521 6.75 -14.95 24.67
N PRO A 522 7.42 -14.14 25.52
CA PRO A 522 8.19 -12.99 25.07
C PRO A 522 9.32 -13.38 24.11
N VAL A 523 9.54 -12.57 23.08
CA VAL A 523 10.65 -12.80 22.13
C VAL A 523 11.99 -12.57 22.83
N SER A 524 12.84 -13.60 22.88
CA SER A 524 14.17 -13.57 23.48
C SER A 524 15.15 -14.44 22.68
N PRO A 525 16.41 -14.04 22.53
CA PRO A 525 17.43 -14.89 21.89
C PRO A 525 17.88 -16.05 22.79
N GLU A 526 17.51 -16.06 24.08
CA GLU A 526 17.85 -17.09 25.07
C GLU A 526 19.34 -17.50 25.06
N LEU A 527 20.23 -16.54 24.90
CA LEU A 527 21.68 -16.74 24.86
C LEU A 527 22.37 -16.39 26.18
N LEU A 528 21.77 -15.49 26.97
CA LEU A 528 22.27 -15.12 28.30
C LEU A 528 21.69 -16.03 29.40
N PRO A 529 22.44 -16.28 30.48
CA PRO A 529 21.95 -17.08 31.61
C PRO A 529 20.66 -16.51 32.20
N LYS A 530 19.80 -17.40 32.69
CA LYS A 530 18.58 -17.03 33.44
C LYS A 530 18.92 -16.26 34.70
N ASP A 531 17.95 -15.48 35.22
CA ASP A 531 18.02 -14.90 36.54
C ASP A 531 17.89 -16.00 37.64
N LYS A 532 18.01 -15.60 38.91
CA LYS A 532 17.93 -16.53 40.06
C LYS A 532 16.58 -17.23 40.19
N ASP A 533 15.55 -16.65 39.57
CA ASP A 533 14.17 -17.16 39.59
C ASP A 533 13.81 -17.92 38.29
N GLY A 534 14.79 -18.12 37.39
CA GLY A 534 14.64 -18.89 36.15
C GLY A 534 14.00 -18.10 35.01
N ASN A 535 13.85 -16.78 35.14
CA ASN A 535 13.23 -15.94 34.11
C ASN A 535 14.24 -15.48 33.05
N ILE A 536 13.72 -15.08 31.91
CA ILE A 536 14.47 -14.47 30.79
C ILE A 536 15.09 -13.15 31.27
N THR A 537 16.42 -13.02 31.20
CA THR A 537 17.16 -11.81 31.61
C THR A 537 17.21 -10.77 30.49
N GLN A 538 16.99 -11.17 29.25
CA GLN A 538 17.12 -10.29 28.07
C GLN A 538 15.93 -10.47 27.14
N LYS A 539 15.07 -9.43 27.06
CA LYS A 539 14.05 -9.38 26.01
C LYS A 539 14.62 -8.66 24.78
N THR A 540 14.43 -9.24 23.63
CA THR A 540 14.91 -8.67 22.35
C THR A 540 14.40 -7.24 22.16
N GLU A 541 13.13 -6.99 22.44
CA GLU A 541 12.51 -5.67 22.27
C GLU A 541 13.04 -4.57 23.19
N ASP A 542 13.61 -4.92 24.35
CA ASP A 542 14.28 -3.97 25.24
C ASP A 542 15.57 -3.43 24.61
N ILE A 543 16.23 -4.25 23.77
CA ILE A 543 17.48 -3.90 23.12
C ILE A 543 17.27 -3.26 21.76
N VAL A 544 16.47 -3.87 20.91
CA VAL A 544 16.29 -3.39 19.52
C VAL A 544 15.04 -2.55 19.35
N GLY A 545 14.05 -2.65 20.20
CA GLY A 545 12.76 -1.98 20.14
C GLY A 545 11.62 -2.89 19.65
N PRO A 546 10.37 -2.42 19.73
CA PRO A 546 9.19 -3.17 19.33
C PRO A 546 9.23 -3.53 17.83
N TYR A 547 9.05 -4.80 17.51
CA TYR A 547 9.07 -5.26 16.12
C TYR A 547 7.97 -4.63 15.25
N GLU A 548 6.81 -4.31 15.81
CA GLU A 548 5.76 -3.64 15.05
C GLU A 548 6.17 -2.25 14.51
N LEU A 549 7.00 -1.51 15.28
CA LEU A 549 7.59 -0.27 14.79
C LEU A 549 8.61 -0.52 13.68
N HIS A 550 9.46 -1.53 13.84
CA HIS A 550 10.48 -1.87 12.83
C HIS A 550 9.87 -2.36 11.52
N ASP A 551 8.84 -3.18 11.59
CA ASP A 551 8.10 -3.64 10.41
C ASP A 551 7.42 -2.46 9.69
N PHE A 552 6.83 -1.52 10.44
CA PHE A 552 6.29 -0.29 9.89
C PHE A 552 7.38 0.55 9.20
N PHE A 553 8.52 0.76 9.85
CA PHE A 553 9.64 1.54 9.28
C PHE A 553 10.18 0.86 8.01
N LEU A 554 10.39 -0.45 8.06
CA LEU A 554 10.84 -1.26 6.93
C LEU A 554 9.90 -1.13 5.74
N TYR A 555 8.59 -1.24 5.99
CA TYR A 555 7.60 -1.13 4.93
C TYR A 555 7.69 0.21 4.20
N HIS A 556 7.68 1.31 4.93
CA HIS A 556 7.70 2.64 4.33
C HIS A 556 9.04 2.97 3.66
N LEU A 557 10.16 2.52 4.24
CA LEU A 557 11.48 2.68 3.64
C LEU A 557 11.58 1.90 2.32
N MET A 558 11.25 0.62 2.35
CA MET A 558 11.48 -0.26 1.19
C MET A 558 10.40 -0.11 0.12
N LYS A 559 9.14 -0.05 0.50
CA LYS A 559 8.03 0.01 -0.45
C LYS A 559 7.92 1.38 -1.11
N HIS A 560 8.04 2.45 -0.32
CA HIS A 560 7.79 3.81 -0.79
C HIS A 560 9.04 4.68 -0.91
N GLY A 561 10.23 4.20 -0.48
CA GLY A 561 11.45 5.01 -0.47
C GLY A 561 11.28 6.28 0.39
N ALA A 562 10.51 6.18 1.47
CA ALA A 562 10.17 7.30 2.32
C ALA A 562 11.40 7.80 3.09
N SER A 563 11.55 9.12 3.21
CA SER A 563 12.59 9.72 4.06
C SER A 563 12.30 9.42 5.54
N LYS A 564 13.33 9.58 6.38
CA LYS A 564 13.23 9.39 7.83
C LYS A 564 12.10 10.25 8.44
N GLU A 565 12.06 11.55 8.10
CA GLU A 565 11.06 12.49 8.61
C GLU A 565 9.65 12.08 8.20
N ARG A 566 9.52 11.52 7.00
CA ARG A 566 8.24 11.02 6.52
C ARG A 566 7.82 9.76 7.25
N ILE A 567 8.74 8.81 7.47
CA ILE A 567 8.47 7.59 8.24
C ILE A 567 8.06 7.95 9.66
N GLU A 568 8.78 8.89 10.28
CA GLU A 568 8.48 9.37 11.63
C GLU A 568 7.09 9.98 11.74
N PHE A 569 6.74 10.87 10.80
CA PHE A 569 5.40 11.47 10.75
C PHE A 569 4.31 10.41 10.61
N LEU A 570 4.45 9.48 9.66
CA LEU A 570 3.46 8.41 9.45
C LEU A 570 3.34 7.49 10.66
N ALA A 571 4.45 7.17 11.33
CA ALA A 571 4.46 6.37 12.54
C ALA A 571 3.75 7.08 13.71
N LYS A 572 4.01 8.37 13.92
CA LYS A 572 3.32 9.18 14.94
C LYS A 572 1.81 9.24 14.72
N VAL A 573 1.38 9.29 13.46
CA VAL A 573 -0.05 9.21 13.12
C VAL A 573 -0.60 7.81 13.38
N ALA A 574 0.07 6.77 12.87
CA ALA A 574 -0.41 5.39 12.97
C ALA A 574 -0.47 4.88 14.41
N PHE A 575 0.55 5.17 15.20
CA PHE A 575 0.69 4.67 16.57
C PHE A 575 0.24 5.67 17.65
N LYS A 576 -0.50 6.70 17.27
CA LYS A 576 -1.05 7.68 18.21
C LYS A 576 -1.80 6.98 19.37
N GLY A 577 -1.39 7.27 20.60
CA GLY A 577 -1.96 6.66 21.81
C GLY A 577 -1.43 5.25 22.12
N THR A 578 -0.49 4.72 21.33
CA THR A 578 0.20 3.45 21.60
C THR A 578 1.63 3.70 22.05
N TYR A 579 2.34 4.61 21.38
CA TYR A 579 3.71 5.01 21.71
C TYR A 579 3.83 6.52 21.76
N ASP A 580 4.70 7.01 22.65
CA ASP A 580 5.07 8.42 22.69
C ASP A 580 5.98 8.78 21.50
N ASP A 581 5.96 10.03 21.09
CA ASP A 581 6.70 10.54 19.95
C ASP A 581 8.22 10.31 20.07
N GLU A 582 8.76 10.46 21.28
CA GLU A 582 10.17 10.25 21.61
C GLU A 582 10.57 8.77 21.46
N VAL A 583 9.68 7.86 21.82
CA VAL A 583 9.89 6.41 21.66
C VAL A 583 9.96 6.05 20.18
N ILE A 584 9.05 6.58 19.36
CA ILE A 584 9.06 6.37 17.91
C ILE A 584 10.35 6.90 17.30
N SER A 585 10.73 8.14 17.64
CA SER A 585 11.96 8.78 17.13
C SER A 585 13.22 8.01 17.54
N LYS A 586 13.31 7.55 18.79
CA LYS A 586 14.41 6.73 19.31
C LYS A 586 14.59 5.45 18.48
N TRP A 587 13.49 4.70 18.27
CA TRP A 587 13.57 3.41 17.59
C TRP A 587 13.76 3.55 16.08
N LEU A 588 13.23 4.61 15.47
CA LEU A 588 13.51 4.91 14.07
C LEU A 588 15.00 5.23 13.84
N ASN A 589 15.63 6.03 14.70
CA ASN A 589 17.06 6.31 14.63
C ASN A 589 17.87 5.01 14.73
N LYS A 590 17.52 4.14 15.67
CA LYS A 590 18.18 2.84 15.84
C LYS A 590 17.96 1.92 14.65
N PHE A 591 16.74 1.89 14.10
CA PHE A 591 16.42 1.15 12.89
C PHE A 591 17.30 1.59 11.72
N MET A 592 17.33 2.90 11.43
CA MET A 592 18.11 3.45 10.32
C MET A 592 19.61 3.11 10.46
N ALA A 593 20.19 3.32 11.64
CA ALA A 593 21.58 2.99 11.89
C ALA A 593 21.87 1.49 11.66
N ARG A 594 21.04 0.60 12.21
CA ARG A 594 21.23 -0.84 12.06
C ARG A 594 20.97 -1.30 10.63
N PHE A 595 19.93 -0.78 9.97
CA PHE A 595 19.61 -1.15 8.60
C PHE A 595 20.79 -0.95 7.64
N PHE A 596 21.52 0.14 7.79
CA PHE A 596 22.70 0.42 6.97
C PHE A 596 23.94 -0.35 7.46
N THR A 597 24.30 -0.25 8.73
CA THR A 597 25.55 -0.82 9.25
C THR A 597 25.58 -2.34 9.24
N GLN A 598 24.42 -3.00 9.21
CA GLN A 598 24.34 -4.47 9.19
C GLN A 598 24.14 -5.04 7.77
N GLN A 599 24.28 -4.24 6.71
CA GLN A 599 24.11 -4.69 5.34
C GLN A 599 25.03 -5.85 4.96
N PHE A 600 26.26 -5.90 5.47
CA PHE A 600 27.19 -7.00 5.18
C PHE A 600 26.62 -8.39 5.51
N LYS A 601 25.75 -8.51 6.52
CA LYS A 601 25.08 -9.75 6.86
C LYS A 601 24.12 -10.18 5.76
N ARG A 602 23.39 -9.24 5.16
CA ARG A 602 22.44 -9.50 4.10
C ARG A 602 23.10 -9.87 2.77
N SER A 603 24.36 -9.49 2.57
CA SER A 603 25.12 -9.85 1.36
C SER A 603 25.32 -11.37 1.20
N ALA A 604 25.25 -12.14 2.30
CA ALA A 604 25.44 -13.58 2.34
C ALA A 604 24.15 -14.34 2.73
N LEU A 605 22.97 -13.83 2.39
CA LEU A 605 21.71 -14.48 2.72
C LEU A 605 21.51 -15.78 1.93
N PRO A 606 21.01 -16.87 2.59
CA PRO A 606 20.56 -18.06 1.91
C PRO A 606 19.41 -17.77 0.94
N ASP A 607 19.16 -18.69 0.03
CA ASP A 607 17.98 -18.66 -0.81
C ASP A 607 16.70 -18.83 0.00
N GLY A 608 15.63 -18.19 -0.43
CA GLY A 608 14.30 -18.30 0.16
C GLY A 608 13.24 -17.60 -0.70
N PRO A 609 11.96 -17.92 -0.52
CA PRO A 609 10.90 -17.36 -1.35
C PRO A 609 10.60 -15.90 -0.99
N LYS A 610 10.34 -15.08 -2.01
CA LYS A 610 9.68 -13.80 -1.80
C LYS A 610 8.17 -14.04 -1.66
N VAL A 611 7.64 -13.80 -0.48
CA VAL A 611 6.21 -14.00 -0.16
C VAL A 611 5.43 -12.68 -0.23
N GLY A 612 5.90 -11.67 0.45
CA GLY A 612 5.27 -10.35 0.49
C GLY A 612 5.80 -9.38 -0.56
N SER A 613 5.39 -8.11 -0.43
CA SER A 613 5.80 -7.03 -1.35
C SER A 613 7.27 -6.62 -1.20
N ILE A 614 7.95 -7.06 -0.14
CA ILE A 614 9.34 -6.68 0.21
C ILE A 614 10.18 -7.93 0.45
N SER A 615 11.40 -7.93 -0.06
CA SER A 615 12.45 -8.90 0.22
C SER A 615 13.78 -8.17 0.42
N LEU A 616 14.60 -8.65 1.36
CA LEU A 616 15.94 -8.10 1.60
C LEU A 616 17.04 -8.93 0.94
N SER A 617 16.68 -9.90 0.10
CA SER A 617 17.64 -10.67 -0.68
C SER A 617 18.45 -9.76 -1.60
N PRO A 618 19.79 -9.88 -1.63
CA PRO A 618 20.66 -9.13 -2.54
C PRO A 618 20.45 -9.54 -4.02
N ARG A 619 19.78 -10.65 -4.26
CA ARG A 619 19.35 -11.11 -5.58
C ARG A 619 17.99 -10.56 -6.01
N GLY A 620 17.27 -9.88 -5.07
CA GLY A 620 15.90 -9.38 -5.23
C GLY A 620 15.78 -7.86 -5.11
N ASP A 621 15.02 -7.41 -4.12
CA ASP A 621 14.56 -6.01 -4.02
C ASP A 621 15.61 -5.04 -3.48
N LEU A 622 16.61 -5.51 -2.70
CA LEU A 622 17.61 -4.66 -2.08
C LEU A 622 19.03 -5.00 -2.56
N ARG A 623 19.60 -4.12 -3.37
CA ARG A 623 20.99 -4.20 -3.82
C ARG A 623 21.76 -2.98 -3.29
N MET A 624 22.01 -2.98 -1.99
CA MET A 624 22.70 -1.89 -1.30
C MET A 624 24.16 -2.26 -1.06
N PRO A 625 25.13 -1.34 -1.29
CA PRO A 625 26.52 -1.54 -0.87
C PRO A 625 26.63 -1.74 0.66
N SER A 626 27.53 -2.63 1.09
CA SER A 626 27.70 -2.93 2.52
C SER A 626 28.35 -1.79 3.32
N ASP A 627 28.98 -0.85 2.64
CA ASP A 627 29.69 0.33 3.17
C ASP A 627 28.93 1.64 2.91
N ALA A 628 27.63 1.56 2.56
CA ALA A 628 26.82 2.75 2.39
C ALA A 628 26.67 3.53 3.69
N SER A 629 26.96 4.84 3.64
CA SER A 629 26.76 5.73 4.79
C SER A 629 25.27 6.03 5.00
N TYR A 630 24.80 5.93 6.23
CA TYR A 630 23.45 6.31 6.60
C TYR A 630 23.29 7.81 6.97
N ASN A 631 24.40 8.55 7.11
CA ASN A 631 24.35 9.96 7.50
C ASN A 631 23.58 10.85 6.51
N GLY A 632 23.55 10.46 5.23
CA GLY A 632 22.74 11.15 4.22
C GLY A 632 21.25 10.83 4.26
N PHE A 633 20.83 9.93 5.16
CA PHE A 633 19.44 9.49 5.33
C PHE A 633 18.86 9.80 6.73
N LEU A 634 19.65 10.52 7.57
CA LEU A 634 19.24 10.95 8.92
C LEU A 634 18.43 12.24 8.90
#